data_0d0dc3abb019d9e16eb8383bc3f5c717
#
_entry.id   0d0dc3abb019d9e16eb8383bc3f5c717
#
_cell.length_a   1.000
_cell.length_b   1.000
_cell.length_c   1.000
_cell.angle_alpha   90.00
_cell.angle_beta   90.00
_cell.angle_gamma   90.00
#
_symmetry.space_group_name_H-M   'P 1'
#
loop_
_entity.id
_entity.type
_entity.pdbx_description
1 polymer ?
#
loop_
_entity_poly.entity_id
_entity_poly.type
_entity_poly.pdbx_seq_one_letter_code
_entity_poly.pdbx_strand_id
1 'polypeptide(L)'
;MAFKRKITVSDSKHTGASHLTLRQSFLPCCLVTILFFLWGFGYGLLDVLNSHFQTTLNITASRASGLSAAYFGAYFICPLTISGWILRRYGFRLTFVTGLGVLAVGCLLFWPSGVKKSFGGFCGSMFVVGAGLSTLETAADPFLAICGPPRYSEVRLNLAQAVQGVGSFVAPLLASRVFFAHTVDNDQGLKNVQWTYLGVACFVAILMIVFLFAPFPEITDADMGLQEVEVADHDSGPLKKQYTLFLGVWSQFCYVGAQVAVASYFINFAKETGRSAATASDLLAVGQGIYAANRFIAAGLMMIPAVKPRFMLAAYLGLCFVFSVGAMNTHGTASLVLLLMVFVFESCCFATIFTLSLRGLGRHTKRGGSFLVSAISGGMVFPPMMGAVVTAHNAHLAMAIPMMGYVLAWVFPLYVNIYQRERMDQHRATTVGVEPSAHQKEVGLEKMASAEQVEVTEAK
;
A
#
# COMPACT_ATOMS: atom_id res chain seq x y z
N MET A 1 21.21 7.41 -19.77
CA MET A 1 21.12 8.85 -19.46
C MET A 1 21.38 9.05 -17.98
N ALA A 2 22.39 9.85 -17.58
CA ALA A 2 22.56 10.20 -16.18
C ALA A 2 21.51 11.28 -15.82
N PHE A 3 20.58 10.95 -14.93
CA PHE A 3 19.62 11.92 -14.42
C PHE A 3 20.35 13.06 -13.73
N LYS A 4 20.22 14.29 -14.24
CA LYS A 4 20.80 15.47 -13.61
C LYS A 4 20.25 15.62 -12.18
N ARG A 5 21.13 15.66 -11.19
CA ARG A 5 20.84 15.85 -9.76
C ARG A 5 20.23 17.23 -9.51
N LYS A 6 18.92 17.39 -9.76
CA LYS A 6 18.19 18.57 -9.26
C LYS A 6 17.43 18.17 -7.99
N ILE A 7 17.58 18.95 -6.93
CA ILE A 7 16.92 18.70 -5.63
C ILE A 7 15.43 19.02 -5.71
N THR A 8 15.03 19.94 -6.60
CA THR A 8 13.63 20.29 -6.84
C THR A 8 13.39 20.54 -8.33
N VAL A 9 12.28 19.99 -8.83
CA VAL A 9 11.81 20.23 -10.21
C VAL A 9 10.39 20.77 -10.13
N SER A 10 10.08 21.85 -10.85
CA SER A 10 8.73 22.38 -10.92
C SER A 10 7.81 21.36 -11.64
N ASP A 11 6.62 21.08 -11.10
CA ASP A 11 5.64 20.17 -11.67
C ASP A 11 5.13 20.55 -13.07
N SER A 12 5.37 21.78 -13.51
CA SER A 12 5.05 22.26 -14.85
C SER A 12 6.13 21.98 -15.91
N LYS A 13 7.29 21.40 -15.52
CA LYS A 13 8.40 21.11 -16.43
C LYS A 13 8.44 19.66 -16.83
N HIS A 14 8.61 19.40 -18.13
CA HIS A 14 8.85 18.06 -18.64
C HIS A 14 10.26 17.57 -18.28
N THR A 15 10.35 16.36 -17.76
CA THR A 15 11.63 15.71 -17.39
C THR A 15 12.00 14.56 -18.33
N GLY A 16 11.07 14.17 -19.23
CA GLY A 16 11.19 12.99 -20.08
C GLY A 16 10.87 11.68 -19.33
N ALA A 17 10.26 11.79 -18.14
CA ALA A 17 9.89 10.61 -17.35
C ALA A 17 8.63 9.90 -17.88
N SER A 18 7.91 10.50 -18.84
CA SER A 18 6.74 9.89 -19.51
C SER A 18 7.07 8.59 -20.25
N HIS A 19 8.31 8.40 -20.70
CA HIS A 19 8.76 7.25 -21.51
C HIS A 19 9.78 6.35 -20.78
N LEU A 20 9.76 6.31 -19.45
CA LEU A 20 10.67 5.44 -18.69
C LEU A 20 10.50 3.97 -19.07
N THR A 21 11.60 3.33 -19.49
CA THR A 21 11.62 1.90 -19.79
C THR A 21 11.72 1.06 -18.53
N LEU A 22 11.41 -0.26 -18.63
CA LEU A 22 11.56 -1.20 -17.52
C LEU A 22 12.98 -1.17 -16.93
N ARG A 23 14.02 -1.11 -17.78
CA ARG A 23 15.42 -1.08 -17.34
C ARG A 23 15.75 0.21 -16.58
N GLN A 24 15.21 1.34 -17.02
CA GLN A 24 15.46 2.64 -16.38
C GLN A 24 14.71 2.78 -15.05
N SER A 25 13.52 2.18 -14.94
CA SER A 25 12.69 2.23 -13.73
C SER A 25 13.06 1.17 -12.69
N PHE A 26 13.81 0.13 -13.06
CA PHE A 26 14.10 -1.02 -12.18
C PHE A 26 14.77 -0.62 -10.87
N LEU A 27 15.91 0.07 -10.93
CA LEU A 27 16.66 0.47 -9.73
C LEU A 27 15.86 1.44 -8.83
N PRO A 28 15.23 2.51 -9.35
CA PRO A 28 14.36 3.36 -8.53
C PRO A 28 13.21 2.60 -7.86
N CYS A 29 12.55 1.70 -8.60
CA CYS A 29 11.46 0.88 -8.04
C CYS A 29 11.97 -0.08 -6.94
N CYS A 30 13.12 -0.72 -7.12
CA CYS A 30 13.73 -1.56 -6.09
C CYS A 30 14.04 -0.78 -4.81
N LEU A 31 14.60 0.42 -4.93
CA LEU A 31 14.88 1.28 -3.78
C LEU A 31 13.60 1.65 -3.02
N VAL A 32 12.54 2.05 -3.74
CA VAL A 32 11.26 2.38 -3.11
C VAL A 32 10.62 1.13 -2.49
N THR A 33 10.79 -0.06 -3.09
CA THR A 33 10.28 -1.32 -2.54
C THR A 33 10.88 -1.64 -1.16
N ILE A 34 12.11 -1.19 -0.83
CA ILE A 34 12.69 -1.33 0.50
C ILE A 34 11.84 -0.61 1.56
N LEU A 35 11.21 0.52 1.21
CA LEU A 35 10.31 1.23 2.12
C LEU A 35 9.08 0.38 2.47
N PHE A 36 8.57 -0.40 1.53
CA PHE A 36 7.44 -1.31 1.79
C PHE A 36 7.81 -2.39 2.81
N PHE A 37 9.03 -2.93 2.75
CA PHE A 37 9.51 -3.81 3.82
C PHE A 37 9.50 -3.10 5.18
N LEU A 38 9.96 -1.84 5.24
CA LEU A 38 9.96 -1.03 6.45
C LEU A 38 8.54 -0.80 7.00
N TRP A 39 7.56 -0.56 6.13
CA TRP A 39 6.15 -0.46 6.55
C TRP A 39 5.63 -1.75 7.16
N GLY A 40 5.84 -2.87 6.47
CA GLY A 40 5.43 -4.17 6.98
C GLY A 40 6.07 -4.47 8.32
N PHE A 41 7.34 -4.19 8.45
CA PHE A 41 8.09 -4.36 9.67
C PHE A 41 7.56 -3.46 10.81
N GLY A 42 7.32 -2.18 10.53
CA GLY A 42 6.76 -1.23 11.50
C GLY A 42 5.34 -1.63 11.97
N TYR A 43 4.49 -2.07 11.03
CA TYR A 43 3.14 -2.53 11.34
C TYR A 43 3.15 -3.81 12.18
N GLY A 44 3.99 -4.79 11.82
CA GLY A 44 4.13 -6.03 12.60
C GLY A 44 4.69 -5.79 14.02
N LEU A 45 5.58 -4.81 14.20
CA LEU A 45 6.03 -4.39 15.54
C LEU A 45 4.90 -3.72 16.33
N LEU A 46 4.03 -2.93 15.69
CA LEU A 46 2.91 -2.27 16.34
C LEU A 46 1.96 -3.30 16.99
N ASP A 47 1.66 -4.38 16.29
CA ASP A 47 0.78 -5.45 16.82
C ASP A 47 1.36 -6.12 18.07
N VAL A 48 2.66 -6.41 18.05
CA VAL A 48 3.36 -6.98 19.23
C VAL A 48 3.38 -5.99 20.39
N LEU A 49 3.62 -4.71 20.13
CA LEU A 49 3.62 -3.66 21.14
C LEU A 49 2.24 -3.43 21.75
N ASN A 50 1.18 -3.44 20.96
CA ASN A 50 -0.18 -3.31 21.48
C ASN A 50 -0.49 -4.38 22.52
N SER A 51 -0.11 -5.62 22.25
CA SER A 51 -0.27 -6.74 23.19
C SER A 51 0.55 -6.53 24.46
N HIS A 52 1.81 -6.11 24.32
CA HIS A 52 2.71 -5.89 25.45
C HIS A 52 2.27 -4.70 26.32
N PHE A 53 1.77 -3.61 25.73
CA PHE A 53 1.25 -2.46 26.48
C PHE A 53 -0.03 -2.79 27.25
N GLN A 54 -0.90 -3.65 26.71
CA GLN A 54 -2.11 -4.08 27.43
C GLN A 54 -1.75 -4.80 28.74
N THR A 55 -0.74 -5.67 28.70
CA THR A 55 -0.29 -6.42 29.88
C THR A 55 0.52 -5.56 30.84
N THR A 56 1.51 -4.82 30.37
CA THR A 56 2.47 -4.08 31.22
C THR A 56 1.88 -2.83 31.85
N LEU A 57 1.01 -2.10 31.13
CA LEU A 57 0.38 -0.86 31.61
C LEU A 57 -1.02 -1.07 32.20
N ASN A 58 -1.50 -2.33 32.27
CA ASN A 58 -2.86 -2.67 32.72
C ASN A 58 -3.95 -1.81 32.06
N ILE A 59 -3.79 -1.54 30.76
CA ILE A 59 -4.77 -0.76 29.98
C ILE A 59 -5.80 -1.68 29.33
N THR A 60 -7.02 -1.20 29.25
CA THR A 60 -8.11 -1.93 28.56
C THR A 60 -7.84 -2.02 27.05
N ALA A 61 -8.38 -3.04 26.39
CA ALA A 61 -8.32 -3.21 24.94
C ALA A 61 -8.86 -1.97 24.20
N SER A 62 -9.88 -1.32 24.75
CA SER A 62 -10.42 -0.05 24.23
C SER A 62 -9.41 1.11 24.28
N ARG A 63 -8.57 1.18 25.33
CA ARG A 63 -7.49 2.19 25.39
C ARG A 63 -6.36 1.85 24.45
N ALA A 64 -6.01 0.57 24.30
CA ALA A 64 -4.98 0.14 23.35
C ALA A 64 -5.34 0.46 21.90
N SER A 65 -6.63 0.43 21.53
CA SER A 65 -7.10 0.86 20.21
C SER A 65 -6.81 2.34 19.92
N GLY A 66 -6.55 3.17 20.95
CA GLY A 66 -6.08 4.53 20.79
C GLY A 66 -4.75 4.67 20.05
N LEU A 67 -3.84 3.68 20.16
CA LEU A 67 -2.60 3.64 19.38
C LEU A 67 -2.87 3.47 17.89
N SER A 68 -3.75 2.53 17.55
CA SER A 68 -4.18 2.32 16.16
C SER A 68 -4.93 3.53 15.61
N ALA A 69 -5.78 4.17 16.42
CA ALA A 69 -6.48 5.39 16.03
C ALA A 69 -5.51 6.57 15.79
N ALA A 70 -4.46 6.70 16.61
CA ALA A 70 -3.42 7.71 16.39
C ALA A 70 -2.65 7.45 15.08
N TYR A 71 -2.30 6.20 14.81
CA TYR A 71 -1.61 5.78 13.59
C TYR A 71 -2.44 6.08 12.33
N PHE A 72 -3.65 5.57 12.25
CA PHE A 72 -4.52 5.77 11.09
C PHE A 72 -5.07 7.19 10.98
N GLY A 73 -5.17 7.94 12.10
CA GLY A 73 -5.51 9.35 12.10
C GLY A 73 -4.47 10.21 11.40
N ALA A 74 -3.18 9.87 11.53
CA ALA A 74 -2.11 10.52 10.78
C ALA A 74 -2.25 10.26 9.26
N TYR A 75 -2.67 9.07 8.85
CA TYR A 75 -2.96 8.75 7.45
C TYR A 75 -4.13 9.58 6.87
N PHE A 76 -5.11 9.94 7.69
CA PHE A 76 -6.15 10.85 7.23
C PHE A 76 -5.63 12.27 7.00
N ILE A 77 -4.88 12.80 7.95
CA ILE A 77 -4.50 14.23 7.98
C ILE A 77 -3.32 14.52 7.05
N CYS A 78 -2.21 13.77 7.16
CA CYS A 78 -0.95 14.14 6.52
C CYS A 78 -0.98 14.10 5.00
N PRO A 79 -1.53 13.06 4.31
CA PRO A 79 -1.58 13.02 2.85
C PRO A 79 -2.40 14.16 2.25
N LEU A 80 -3.49 14.57 2.91
CA LEU A 80 -4.38 15.64 2.45
C LEU A 80 -3.78 17.03 2.65
N THR A 81 -2.88 17.18 3.62
CA THR A 81 -2.31 18.46 4.03
C THR A 81 -0.82 18.56 3.68
N ILE A 82 0.04 18.26 4.63
CA ILE A 82 1.49 18.51 4.56
C ILE A 82 2.16 17.62 3.51
N SER A 83 1.92 16.30 3.54
CA SER A 83 2.63 15.35 2.68
C SER A 83 2.29 15.55 1.20
N GLY A 84 0.99 15.72 0.89
CA GLY A 84 0.56 16.01 -0.47
C GLY A 84 1.04 17.38 -0.97
N TRP A 85 1.16 18.38 -0.07
CA TRP A 85 1.74 19.66 -0.42
C TRP A 85 3.24 19.55 -0.72
N ILE A 86 4.00 18.83 0.12
CA ILE A 86 5.44 18.58 -0.11
C ILE A 86 5.64 17.87 -1.44
N LEU A 87 4.88 16.80 -1.71
CA LEU A 87 4.98 16.03 -2.93
C LEU A 87 4.78 16.88 -4.20
N ARG A 88 3.77 17.74 -4.20
CA ARG A 88 3.49 18.62 -5.35
C ARG A 88 4.48 19.77 -5.48
N ARG A 89 4.99 20.31 -4.35
CA ARG A 89 5.88 21.48 -4.37
C ARG A 89 7.32 21.12 -4.62
N TYR A 90 7.78 20.00 -4.05
CA TYR A 90 9.20 19.64 -3.98
C TYR A 90 9.53 18.28 -4.63
N GLY A 91 8.52 17.51 -5.04
CA GLY A 91 8.70 16.24 -5.74
C GLY A 91 8.90 15.03 -4.84
N PHE A 92 9.15 13.88 -5.47
CA PHE A 92 9.21 12.59 -4.81
C PHE A 92 10.38 12.46 -3.85
N ARG A 93 11.60 12.86 -4.28
CA ARG A 93 12.81 12.72 -3.47
C ARG A 93 12.69 13.41 -2.11
N LEU A 94 12.27 14.67 -2.09
CA LEU A 94 12.18 15.42 -0.84
C LEU A 94 11.07 14.88 0.05
N THR A 95 9.98 14.37 -0.54
CA THR A 95 8.91 13.72 0.22
C THR A 95 9.42 12.45 0.91
N PHE A 96 10.22 11.62 0.23
CA PHE A 96 10.86 10.45 0.85
C PHE A 96 11.78 10.84 2.00
N VAL A 97 12.66 11.80 1.79
CA VAL A 97 13.61 12.27 2.83
C VAL A 97 12.86 12.85 4.03
N THR A 98 11.83 13.65 3.81
CA THR A 98 11.00 14.23 4.88
C THR A 98 10.25 13.13 5.64
N GLY A 99 9.63 12.20 4.94
CA GLY A 99 8.91 11.08 5.56
C GLY A 99 9.81 10.19 6.41
N LEU A 100 11.01 9.85 5.92
CA LEU A 100 12.03 9.11 6.68
C LEU A 100 12.51 9.90 7.91
N GLY A 101 12.73 11.22 7.78
CA GLY A 101 13.11 12.07 8.90
C GLY A 101 12.02 12.12 9.99
N VAL A 102 10.76 12.32 9.61
CA VAL A 102 9.63 12.32 10.55
C VAL A 102 9.46 10.95 11.21
N LEU A 103 9.63 9.86 10.45
CA LEU A 103 9.59 8.50 10.98
C LEU A 103 10.69 8.25 12.00
N ALA A 104 11.92 8.65 11.71
CA ALA A 104 13.05 8.52 12.64
C ALA A 104 12.77 9.29 13.95
N VAL A 105 12.27 10.53 13.87
CA VAL A 105 11.85 11.31 15.04
C VAL A 105 10.74 10.60 15.81
N GLY A 106 9.72 10.07 15.13
CA GLY A 106 8.65 9.31 15.75
C GLY A 106 9.17 8.10 16.54
N CYS A 107 10.09 7.32 15.95
CA CYS A 107 10.74 6.20 16.62
C CYS A 107 11.53 6.65 17.85
N LEU A 108 12.25 7.76 17.79
CA LEU A 108 12.99 8.30 18.94
C LEU A 108 12.09 8.78 20.07
N LEU A 109 10.88 9.28 19.77
CA LEU A 109 9.90 9.72 20.77
C LEU A 109 9.35 8.57 21.63
N PHE A 110 9.48 7.32 21.19
CA PHE A 110 9.16 6.16 22.04
C PHE A 110 10.06 6.07 23.27
N TRP A 111 11.30 6.56 23.18
CA TRP A 111 12.24 6.53 24.31
C TRP A 111 11.72 7.31 25.53
N PRO A 112 11.46 8.62 25.46
CA PRO A 112 10.94 9.37 26.61
C PRO A 112 9.55 8.89 27.03
N SER A 113 8.73 8.38 26.11
CA SER A 113 7.41 7.83 26.42
C SER A 113 7.52 6.55 27.25
N GLY A 114 8.52 5.70 26.95
CA GLY A 114 8.82 4.49 27.71
C GLY A 114 9.37 4.79 29.10
N VAL A 115 10.32 5.72 29.21
CA VAL A 115 10.89 6.15 30.50
C VAL A 115 9.81 6.68 31.45
N LYS A 116 8.89 7.50 30.92
CA LYS A 116 7.79 8.08 31.72
C LYS A 116 6.59 7.14 31.87
N LYS A 117 6.58 5.97 31.27
CA LYS A 117 5.46 5.02 31.21
C LYS A 117 4.14 5.71 30.83
N SER A 118 4.20 6.68 29.92
CA SER A 118 3.06 7.54 29.56
C SER A 118 2.34 6.99 28.35
N PHE A 119 1.10 6.52 28.53
CA PHE A 119 0.25 6.06 27.43
C PHE A 119 -0.01 7.18 26.40
N GLY A 120 -0.28 8.41 26.87
CA GLY A 120 -0.43 9.58 25.98
C GLY A 120 0.84 9.87 25.17
N GLY A 121 2.03 9.68 25.79
CA GLY A 121 3.30 9.77 25.11
C GLY A 121 3.44 8.72 24.00
N PHE A 122 3.05 7.48 24.24
CA PHE A 122 3.05 6.43 23.22
C PHE A 122 2.08 6.73 22.08
N CYS A 123 0.85 7.21 22.36
CA CYS A 123 -0.09 7.65 21.32
C CYS A 123 0.48 8.81 20.47
N GLY A 124 1.11 9.79 21.12
CA GLY A 124 1.78 10.89 20.40
C GLY A 124 2.93 10.42 19.52
N SER A 125 3.80 9.54 20.05
CA SER A 125 4.89 8.92 19.28
C SER A 125 4.34 8.13 18.09
N MET A 126 3.27 7.37 18.28
CA MET A 126 2.62 6.58 17.23
C MET A 126 1.97 7.46 16.15
N PHE A 127 1.40 8.61 16.53
CA PHE A 127 0.91 9.60 15.56
C PHE A 127 2.05 10.13 14.69
N VAL A 128 3.21 10.45 15.28
CA VAL A 128 4.37 10.93 14.52
C VAL A 128 4.95 9.83 13.62
N VAL A 129 5.01 8.58 14.09
CA VAL A 129 5.38 7.42 13.25
C VAL A 129 4.40 7.28 12.07
N GLY A 130 3.09 7.32 12.34
CA GLY A 130 2.06 7.29 11.30
C GLY A 130 2.18 8.45 10.32
N ALA A 131 2.53 9.66 10.79
CA ALA A 131 2.77 10.82 9.94
C ALA A 131 3.98 10.62 9.01
N GLY A 132 5.07 10.03 9.52
CA GLY A 132 6.23 9.67 8.72
C GLY A 132 5.89 8.63 7.66
N LEU A 133 5.25 7.53 8.06
CA LEU A 133 4.87 6.44 7.15
C LEU A 133 3.85 6.91 6.11
N SER A 134 2.81 7.63 6.48
CA SER A 134 1.83 8.16 5.54
C SER A 134 2.44 9.17 4.54
N THR A 135 3.46 9.93 4.98
CA THR A 135 4.22 10.83 4.08
C THR A 135 5.01 10.03 3.06
N LEU A 136 5.64 8.95 3.49
CA LEU A 136 6.35 8.03 2.58
C LEU A 136 5.38 7.38 1.59
N GLU A 137 4.24 6.83 2.03
CA GLU A 137 3.24 6.20 1.16
C GLU A 137 2.63 7.19 0.17
N THR A 138 2.42 8.45 0.58
CA THR A 138 1.93 9.52 -0.32
C THR A 138 2.85 9.69 -1.55
N ALA A 139 4.14 9.36 -1.42
CA ALA A 139 5.07 9.37 -2.54
C ALA A 139 5.29 7.98 -3.14
N ALA A 140 5.45 6.93 -2.33
CA ALA A 140 5.89 5.61 -2.78
C ALA A 140 4.84 4.88 -3.64
N ASP A 141 3.58 4.88 -3.24
CA ASP A 141 2.51 4.21 -3.99
C ASP A 141 2.30 4.85 -5.38
N PRO A 142 2.12 6.18 -5.50
CA PRO A 142 2.06 6.82 -6.82
C PRO A 142 3.36 6.63 -7.61
N PHE A 143 4.54 6.74 -6.96
CA PHE A 143 5.81 6.56 -7.65
C PHE A 143 5.91 5.18 -8.30
N LEU A 144 5.61 4.10 -7.58
CA LEU A 144 5.62 2.75 -8.14
C LEU A 144 4.55 2.55 -9.22
N ALA A 145 3.41 3.20 -9.08
CA ALA A 145 2.36 3.14 -10.09
C ALA A 145 2.80 3.76 -11.42
N ILE A 146 3.57 4.87 -11.39
CA ILE A 146 3.90 5.67 -12.59
C ILE A 146 5.35 5.55 -13.06
N CYS A 147 6.29 5.09 -12.22
CA CYS A 147 7.69 4.94 -12.58
C CYS A 147 7.91 3.75 -13.50
N GLY A 148 7.81 3.96 -14.81
CA GLY A 148 7.99 2.95 -15.87
C GLY A 148 6.72 2.69 -16.67
N PRO A 149 6.73 1.66 -17.55
CA PRO A 149 5.62 1.44 -18.49
C PRO A 149 4.27 1.30 -17.78
N PRO A 150 3.21 2.01 -18.23
CA PRO A 150 1.88 1.98 -17.61
C PRO A 150 1.26 0.58 -17.56
N ARG A 151 1.61 -0.26 -18.56
CA ARG A 151 1.15 -1.65 -18.67
C ARG A 151 1.44 -2.51 -17.44
N TYR A 152 2.51 -2.23 -16.68
CA TYR A 152 2.97 -3.02 -15.54
C TYR A 152 2.76 -2.31 -14.19
N SER A 153 1.93 -1.28 -14.15
CA SER A 153 1.64 -0.49 -12.95
C SER A 153 1.17 -1.36 -11.78
N GLU A 154 0.17 -2.22 -12.01
CA GLU A 154 -0.38 -3.12 -10.98
C GLU A 154 0.65 -4.16 -10.52
N VAL A 155 1.45 -4.67 -11.43
CA VAL A 155 2.50 -5.67 -11.12
C VAL A 155 3.53 -5.06 -10.17
N ARG A 156 4.02 -3.86 -10.47
CA ARG A 156 5.03 -3.17 -9.65
C ARG A 156 4.53 -2.93 -8.23
N LEU A 157 3.33 -2.40 -8.08
CA LEU A 157 2.79 -2.08 -6.77
C LEU A 157 2.44 -3.36 -5.98
N ASN A 158 1.88 -4.38 -6.62
CA ASN A 158 1.63 -5.68 -5.96
C ASN A 158 2.91 -6.36 -5.49
N LEU A 159 4.00 -6.32 -6.28
CA LEU A 159 5.30 -6.86 -5.87
C LEU A 159 5.88 -6.11 -4.66
N ALA A 160 5.81 -4.79 -4.65
CA ALA A 160 6.26 -4.00 -3.51
C ALA A 160 5.45 -4.32 -2.25
N GLN A 161 4.15 -4.44 -2.39
CA GLN A 161 3.27 -4.84 -1.30
C GLN A 161 3.45 -6.30 -0.86
N ALA A 162 3.91 -7.19 -1.72
CA ALA A 162 4.31 -8.54 -1.32
C ALA A 162 5.56 -8.49 -0.41
N VAL A 163 6.52 -7.64 -0.72
CA VAL A 163 7.70 -7.38 0.14
C VAL A 163 7.29 -6.75 1.47
N GLN A 164 6.26 -5.91 1.51
CA GLN A 164 5.63 -5.42 2.74
C GLN A 164 5.11 -6.58 3.61
N GLY A 165 4.42 -7.54 3.01
CA GLY A 165 3.92 -8.74 3.69
C GLY A 165 5.05 -9.56 4.33
N VAL A 166 6.21 -9.68 3.67
CA VAL A 166 7.40 -10.31 4.26
C VAL A 166 7.87 -9.54 5.50
N GLY A 167 7.91 -8.21 5.46
CA GLY A 167 8.24 -7.37 6.60
C GLY A 167 7.30 -7.60 7.79
N SER A 168 6.00 -7.64 7.55
CA SER A 168 4.97 -7.90 8.57
C SER A 168 5.09 -9.28 9.21
N PHE A 169 5.58 -10.28 8.46
CA PHE A 169 5.84 -11.63 8.98
C PHE A 169 7.14 -11.69 9.79
N VAL A 170 8.20 -11.02 9.34
CA VAL A 170 9.52 -11.05 9.98
C VAL A 170 9.51 -10.28 11.31
N ALA A 171 8.77 -9.17 11.40
CA ALA A 171 8.77 -8.31 12.58
C ALA A 171 8.33 -9.01 13.88
N PRO A 172 7.20 -9.72 13.94
CA PRO A 172 6.80 -10.46 15.13
C PRO A 172 7.79 -11.57 15.52
N LEU A 173 8.41 -12.23 14.53
CA LEU A 173 9.42 -13.28 14.78
C LEU A 173 10.68 -12.69 15.41
N LEU A 174 11.17 -11.57 14.93
CA LEU A 174 12.30 -10.86 15.55
C LEU A 174 11.91 -10.30 16.92
N ALA A 175 10.72 -9.75 17.05
CA ALA A 175 10.22 -9.25 18.32
C ALA A 175 10.22 -10.36 19.37
N SER A 176 9.62 -11.51 19.09
CA SER A 176 9.49 -12.62 20.06
C SER A 176 10.82 -13.29 20.37
N ARG A 177 11.71 -13.47 19.39
CA ARG A 177 12.95 -14.25 19.57
C ARG A 177 14.18 -13.42 19.90
N VAL A 178 14.21 -12.15 19.59
CA VAL A 178 15.39 -11.29 19.77
C VAL A 178 15.10 -10.15 20.74
N PHE A 179 14.01 -9.41 20.54
CA PHE A 179 13.77 -8.22 21.34
C PHE A 179 13.14 -8.51 22.69
N PHE A 180 12.31 -9.56 22.78
CA PHE A 180 11.59 -9.93 23.99
C PHE A 180 11.94 -11.33 24.55
N ALA A 181 12.92 -12.03 23.96
CA ALA A 181 13.28 -13.41 24.31
C ALA A 181 13.66 -13.64 25.79
N HIS A 182 14.11 -12.58 26.49
CA HIS A 182 14.56 -12.64 27.89
C HIS A 182 13.77 -11.70 28.81
N THR A 183 12.62 -11.21 28.35
CA THR A 183 11.77 -10.31 29.15
C THR A 183 10.55 -11.05 29.69
N VAL A 184 10.48 -11.19 30.99
CA VAL A 184 9.24 -11.42 31.71
C VAL A 184 8.38 -10.17 31.57
N ASP A 185 7.04 -10.30 31.61
CA ASP A 185 6.06 -9.18 31.53
C ASP A 185 6.21 -8.19 32.70
N ASN A 186 7.30 -7.46 32.77
CA ASN A 186 7.64 -6.49 33.81
C ASN A 186 8.30 -5.24 33.21
N ASP A 187 8.70 -4.30 34.07
CA ASP A 187 9.37 -3.05 33.74
C ASP A 187 10.59 -3.17 32.77
N GLN A 188 11.20 -4.34 32.70
CA GLN A 188 12.34 -4.63 31.84
C GLN A 188 11.91 -4.77 30.36
N GLY A 189 10.68 -5.23 30.10
CA GLY A 189 10.10 -5.29 28.76
C GLY A 189 9.95 -3.91 28.12
N LEU A 190 9.55 -2.90 28.90
CA LEU A 190 9.47 -1.52 28.40
C LEU A 190 10.84 -0.93 28.03
N LYS A 191 11.91 -1.32 28.73
CA LYS A 191 13.28 -0.89 28.39
C LYS A 191 13.76 -1.48 27.07
N ASN A 192 13.40 -2.72 26.76
CA ASN A 192 13.78 -3.35 25.50
C ASN A 192 13.06 -2.74 24.30
N VAL A 193 11.81 -2.30 24.46
CA VAL A 193 11.10 -1.51 23.46
C VAL A 193 11.88 -0.28 23.02
N GLN A 194 12.49 0.44 23.97
CA GLN A 194 13.28 1.64 23.70
C GLN A 194 14.47 1.34 22.76
N TRP A 195 15.22 0.28 23.04
CA TRP A 195 16.37 -0.11 22.21
C TRP A 195 15.97 -0.58 20.84
N THR A 196 14.83 -1.27 20.72
CA THR A 196 14.28 -1.69 19.42
C THR A 196 13.95 -0.48 18.56
N TYR A 197 13.24 0.51 19.12
CA TYR A 197 12.91 1.72 18.36
C TYR A 197 14.11 2.60 18.05
N LEU A 198 15.12 2.61 18.93
CA LEU A 198 16.40 3.28 18.63
C LEU A 198 17.10 2.60 17.44
N GLY A 199 17.14 1.27 17.40
CA GLY A 199 17.69 0.51 16.27
C GLY A 199 16.95 0.81 14.96
N VAL A 200 15.62 0.83 14.99
CA VAL A 200 14.78 1.20 13.85
C VAL A 200 15.05 2.66 13.44
N ALA A 201 15.15 3.59 14.38
CA ALA A 201 15.45 4.99 14.08
C ALA A 201 16.80 5.16 13.39
N CYS A 202 17.85 4.47 13.86
CA CYS A 202 19.17 4.47 13.21
C CYS A 202 19.10 3.90 11.78
N PHE A 203 18.39 2.78 11.57
CA PHE A 203 18.21 2.21 10.25
C PHE A 203 17.47 3.17 9.31
N VAL A 204 16.40 3.80 9.78
CA VAL A 204 15.64 4.81 9.02
C VAL A 204 16.50 6.02 8.68
N ALA A 205 17.36 6.48 9.60
CA ALA A 205 18.29 7.57 9.35
C ALA A 205 19.32 7.21 8.25
N ILE A 206 19.82 5.97 8.24
CA ILE A 206 20.70 5.48 7.16
C ILE A 206 19.94 5.48 5.82
N LEU A 207 18.71 4.98 5.80
CA LEU A 207 17.86 5.03 4.59
C LEU A 207 17.62 6.46 4.12
N MET A 208 17.38 7.40 5.03
CA MET A 208 17.23 8.82 4.69
C MET A 208 18.46 9.35 3.95
N ILE A 209 19.67 9.00 4.40
CA ILE A 209 20.92 9.38 3.73
C ILE A 209 21.01 8.72 2.35
N VAL A 210 20.68 7.43 2.24
CA VAL A 210 20.65 6.72 0.95
C VAL A 210 19.69 7.40 -0.03
N PHE A 211 18.45 7.72 0.40
CA PHE A 211 17.47 8.37 -0.44
C PHE A 211 17.83 9.80 -0.85
N LEU A 212 18.57 10.51 0.01
CA LEU A 212 19.09 11.84 -0.32
C LEU A 212 20.06 11.80 -1.52
N PHE A 213 20.87 10.74 -1.61
CA PHE A 213 21.90 10.59 -2.64
C PHE A 213 21.52 9.67 -3.80
N ALA A 214 20.46 8.88 -3.67
CA ALA A 214 20.02 7.95 -4.71
C ALA A 214 19.57 8.66 -6.01
N PRO A 215 19.79 8.08 -7.17
CA PRO A 215 19.40 8.64 -8.46
C PRO A 215 17.91 8.35 -8.74
N PHE A 216 16.99 9.10 -8.13
CA PHE A 216 15.57 9.02 -8.44
C PHE A 216 15.20 9.89 -9.65
N PRO A 217 14.41 9.37 -10.60
CA PRO A 217 13.76 10.21 -11.60
C PRO A 217 12.65 11.04 -10.92
N GLU A 218 12.63 12.34 -11.14
CA GLU A 218 11.49 13.16 -10.77
C GLU A 218 10.44 13.08 -11.88
N ILE A 219 9.27 12.55 -11.56
CA ILE A 219 8.13 12.45 -12.46
C ILE A 219 7.19 13.61 -12.14
N THR A 220 6.97 14.46 -13.12
CA THR A 220 6.16 15.68 -12.94
C THR A 220 4.70 15.46 -13.36
N ASP A 221 3.80 16.32 -12.91
CA ASP A 221 2.42 16.32 -13.38
C ASP A 221 2.33 16.63 -14.88
N ALA A 222 3.29 17.40 -15.43
CA ALA A 222 3.41 17.65 -16.87
C ALA A 222 3.78 16.37 -17.66
N ASP A 223 4.73 15.57 -17.15
CA ASP A 223 5.08 14.28 -17.76
C ASP A 223 3.90 13.31 -17.77
N MET A 224 3.12 13.27 -16.68
CA MET A 224 1.93 12.42 -16.59
C MET A 224 0.81 12.89 -17.53
N GLY A 225 0.67 14.21 -17.72
CA GLY A 225 -0.27 14.78 -18.70
C GLY A 225 0.07 14.35 -20.12
N LEU A 226 1.34 14.39 -20.51
CA LEU A 226 1.80 13.91 -21.82
C LEU A 226 1.56 12.41 -21.99
N GLN A 227 1.92 11.60 -20.99
CA GLN A 227 1.73 10.16 -21.04
C GLN A 227 0.24 9.80 -21.22
N GLU A 228 -0.66 10.51 -20.55
CA GLU A 228 -2.11 10.26 -20.69
C GLU A 228 -2.62 10.58 -22.10
N VAL A 229 -2.17 11.68 -22.69
CA VAL A 229 -2.54 12.03 -24.08
C VAL A 229 -2.04 10.97 -25.06
N GLU A 230 -0.83 10.43 -24.87
CA GLU A 230 -0.29 9.37 -25.74
C GLU A 230 -1.01 8.02 -25.56
N VAL A 231 -1.49 7.72 -24.35
CA VAL A 231 -2.15 6.45 -24.06
C VAL A 231 -3.63 6.46 -24.42
N ALA A 232 -4.33 7.57 -24.18
CA ALA A 232 -5.79 7.63 -24.25
C ALA A 232 -6.32 8.68 -25.25
N ASP A 233 -5.44 9.43 -25.91
CA ASP A 233 -5.77 10.51 -26.86
C ASP A 233 -6.72 11.59 -26.28
N HIS A 234 -6.70 11.76 -24.95
CA HIS A 234 -7.59 12.70 -24.25
C HIS A 234 -6.86 13.38 -23.09
N ASP A 235 -7.13 14.68 -22.88
CA ASP A 235 -6.72 15.37 -21.65
C ASP A 235 -7.55 14.88 -20.46
N SER A 236 -6.92 14.78 -19.31
CA SER A 236 -7.54 14.31 -18.06
C SER A 236 -8.70 15.16 -17.55
N GLY A 237 -8.89 16.38 -18.08
CA GLY A 237 -9.95 17.30 -17.66
C GLY A 237 -9.83 17.77 -16.20
N PRO A 238 -10.87 18.41 -15.62
CA PRO A 238 -10.83 18.91 -14.24
C PRO A 238 -10.96 17.79 -13.19
N LEU A 239 -10.19 17.91 -12.09
CA LEU A 239 -10.17 16.93 -10.99
C LEU A 239 -11.56 16.58 -10.44
N LYS A 240 -12.45 17.57 -10.34
CA LYS A 240 -13.82 17.39 -9.81
C LYS A 240 -14.68 16.40 -10.64
N LYS A 241 -14.32 16.17 -11.91
CA LYS A 241 -15.04 15.22 -12.79
C LYS A 241 -14.38 13.84 -12.85
N GLN A 242 -13.33 13.59 -12.05
CA GLN A 242 -12.64 12.30 -12.01
C GLN A 242 -13.37 11.31 -11.09
N TYR A 243 -14.56 10.84 -11.50
CA TYR A 243 -15.38 9.90 -10.73
C TYR A 243 -14.64 8.59 -10.45
N THR A 244 -13.77 8.13 -11.36
CA THR A 244 -12.93 6.94 -11.16
C THR A 244 -12.05 7.11 -9.92
N LEU A 245 -11.43 8.28 -9.72
CA LEU A 245 -10.65 8.55 -8.52
C LEU A 245 -11.50 8.52 -7.25
N PHE A 246 -12.61 9.25 -7.22
CA PHE A 246 -13.41 9.37 -6.00
C PHE A 246 -14.08 8.05 -5.59
N LEU A 247 -14.55 7.27 -6.55
CA LEU A 247 -15.05 5.92 -6.30
C LEU A 247 -13.92 4.98 -5.86
N GLY A 248 -12.72 5.14 -6.41
CA GLY A 248 -11.53 4.42 -5.96
C GLY A 248 -11.13 4.76 -4.53
N VAL A 249 -11.15 6.05 -4.14
CA VAL A 249 -10.91 6.51 -2.76
C VAL A 249 -11.94 5.92 -1.80
N TRP A 250 -13.21 5.93 -2.16
CA TRP A 250 -14.28 5.28 -1.40
C TRP A 250 -14.05 3.78 -1.24
N SER A 251 -13.74 3.10 -2.35
CA SER A 251 -13.44 1.67 -2.35
C SER A 251 -12.23 1.33 -1.49
N GLN A 252 -11.16 2.12 -1.60
CA GLN A 252 -9.94 1.96 -0.82
C GLN A 252 -10.22 2.12 0.69
N PHE A 253 -11.01 3.12 1.07
CA PHE A 253 -11.41 3.35 2.47
C PHE A 253 -12.19 2.17 3.05
N CYS A 254 -13.22 1.71 2.33
CA CYS A 254 -14.04 0.58 2.75
C CYS A 254 -13.23 -0.73 2.79
N TYR A 255 -12.41 -0.97 1.78
CA TYR A 255 -11.58 -2.17 1.69
C TYR A 255 -10.53 -2.21 2.81
N VAL A 256 -9.75 -1.14 3.01
CA VAL A 256 -8.72 -1.09 4.07
C VAL A 256 -9.37 -1.20 5.44
N GLY A 257 -10.51 -0.55 5.65
CA GLY A 257 -11.28 -0.69 6.88
C GLY A 257 -11.66 -2.14 7.17
N ALA A 258 -12.21 -2.84 6.18
CA ALA A 258 -12.58 -4.26 6.29
C ALA A 258 -11.37 -5.14 6.57
N GLN A 259 -10.28 -4.96 5.81
CA GLN A 259 -9.03 -5.72 5.95
C GLN A 259 -8.45 -5.59 7.36
N VAL A 260 -8.31 -4.37 7.87
CA VAL A 260 -7.76 -4.12 9.21
C VAL A 260 -8.68 -4.69 10.29
N ALA A 261 -10.01 -4.62 10.10
CA ALA A 261 -10.97 -5.21 11.04
C ALA A 261 -10.85 -6.74 11.10
N VAL A 262 -10.76 -7.43 9.96
CA VAL A 262 -10.56 -8.89 9.90
C VAL A 262 -9.28 -9.28 10.63
N ALA A 263 -8.16 -8.63 10.34
CA ALA A 263 -6.88 -8.93 10.97
C ALA A 263 -6.92 -8.69 12.50
N SER A 264 -7.48 -7.56 12.93
CA SER A 264 -7.54 -7.16 14.35
C SER A 264 -8.38 -8.10 15.21
N TYR A 265 -9.44 -8.67 14.67
CA TYR A 265 -10.37 -9.52 15.40
C TYR A 265 -10.28 -11.01 15.05
N PHE A 266 -9.31 -11.42 14.23
CA PHE A 266 -9.09 -12.80 13.86
C PHE A 266 -8.91 -13.72 15.07
N ILE A 267 -8.08 -13.32 16.05
CA ILE A 267 -7.82 -14.10 17.26
C ILE A 267 -9.10 -14.27 18.09
N ASN A 268 -9.92 -13.22 18.21
CA ASN A 268 -11.21 -13.29 18.91
C ASN A 268 -12.13 -14.30 18.23
N PHE A 269 -12.24 -14.23 16.91
CA PHE A 269 -13.03 -15.17 16.12
C PHE A 269 -12.54 -16.62 16.26
N ALA A 270 -11.22 -16.84 16.21
CA ALA A 270 -10.65 -18.18 16.37
C ALA A 270 -10.87 -18.75 17.76
N LYS A 271 -10.84 -17.92 18.81
CA LYS A 271 -11.16 -18.34 20.19
C LYS A 271 -12.62 -18.78 20.33
N GLU A 272 -13.57 -18.12 19.71
CA GLU A 272 -14.98 -18.52 19.70
C GLU A 272 -15.20 -19.87 19.00
N THR A 273 -14.32 -20.28 18.09
CA THR A 273 -14.35 -21.61 17.48
C THR A 273 -13.69 -22.70 18.35
N GLY A 274 -13.34 -22.40 19.60
CA GLY A 274 -12.75 -23.33 20.56
C GLY A 274 -11.23 -23.48 20.45
N ARG A 275 -10.53 -22.56 19.74
CA ARG A 275 -9.07 -22.60 19.64
C ARG A 275 -8.42 -21.88 20.83
N SER A 276 -7.25 -22.37 21.26
CA SER A 276 -6.44 -21.67 22.26
C SER A 276 -5.90 -20.35 21.68
N ALA A 277 -5.54 -19.39 22.54
CA ALA A 277 -4.95 -18.13 22.11
C ALA A 277 -3.66 -18.31 21.28
N ALA A 278 -2.83 -19.30 21.67
CA ALA A 278 -1.61 -19.65 20.94
C ALA A 278 -1.93 -20.15 19.53
N THR A 279 -2.83 -21.14 19.41
CA THR A 279 -3.25 -21.67 18.10
C THR A 279 -3.92 -20.59 17.24
N ALA A 280 -4.70 -19.69 17.83
CA ALA A 280 -5.33 -18.58 17.11
C ALA A 280 -4.29 -17.59 16.55
N SER A 281 -3.24 -17.32 17.31
CA SER A 281 -2.10 -16.49 16.88
C SER A 281 -1.30 -17.13 15.74
N ASP A 282 -1.05 -18.46 15.85
CA ASP A 282 -0.37 -19.22 14.80
C ASP A 282 -1.19 -19.22 13.51
N LEU A 283 -2.51 -19.38 13.59
CA LEU A 283 -3.41 -19.32 12.44
C LEU A 283 -3.45 -17.93 11.79
N LEU A 284 -3.39 -16.85 12.59
CA LEU A 284 -3.26 -15.49 12.06
C LEU A 284 -1.94 -15.32 11.30
N ALA A 285 -0.84 -15.84 11.87
CA ALA A 285 0.47 -15.80 11.18
C ALA A 285 0.45 -16.57 9.86
N VAL A 286 -0.22 -17.73 9.81
CA VAL A 286 -0.45 -18.49 8.58
C VAL A 286 -1.28 -17.67 7.60
N GLY A 287 -2.36 -17.00 8.04
CA GLY A 287 -3.19 -16.13 7.24
C GLY A 287 -2.39 -14.99 6.61
N GLN A 288 -1.55 -14.31 7.40
CA GLN A 288 -0.66 -13.25 6.90
C GLN A 288 0.40 -13.78 5.91
N GLY A 289 0.92 -14.98 6.14
CA GLY A 289 1.82 -15.66 5.21
C GLY A 289 1.16 -15.96 3.86
N ILE A 290 -0.06 -16.50 3.89
CA ILE A 290 -0.88 -16.76 2.68
C ILE A 290 -1.19 -15.46 1.95
N TYR A 291 -1.55 -14.42 2.67
CA TYR A 291 -1.81 -13.08 2.13
C TYR A 291 -0.58 -12.52 1.38
N ALA A 292 0.61 -12.60 2.00
CA ALA A 292 1.86 -12.17 1.37
C ALA A 292 2.22 -13.02 0.14
N ALA A 293 2.12 -14.35 0.24
CA ALA A 293 2.39 -15.27 -0.86
C ALA A 293 1.46 -15.02 -2.06
N ASN A 294 0.16 -14.82 -1.79
CA ASN A 294 -0.81 -14.60 -2.86
C ASN A 294 -0.61 -13.26 -3.57
N ARG A 295 0.01 -12.25 -2.96
CA ARG A 295 0.41 -11.01 -3.65
C ARG A 295 1.43 -11.26 -4.76
N PHE A 296 2.41 -12.14 -4.53
CA PHE A 296 3.35 -12.57 -5.58
C PHE A 296 2.64 -13.32 -6.70
N ILE A 297 1.74 -14.25 -6.35
CA ILE A 297 0.93 -15.00 -7.33
C ILE A 297 0.07 -14.03 -8.14
N ALA A 298 -0.63 -13.11 -7.49
CA ALA A 298 -1.47 -12.12 -8.14
C ALA A 298 -0.67 -11.22 -9.09
N ALA A 299 0.52 -10.76 -8.69
CA ALA A 299 1.42 -10.00 -9.55
C ALA A 299 1.83 -10.82 -10.78
N GLY A 300 2.17 -12.10 -10.60
CA GLY A 300 2.47 -13.03 -11.71
C GLY A 300 1.28 -13.23 -12.65
N LEU A 301 0.09 -13.46 -12.12
CA LEU A 301 -1.14 -13.58 -12.92
C LEU A 301 -1.42 -12.31 -13.74
N MET A 302 -1.19 -11.14 -13.16
CA MET A 302 -1.37 -9.86 -13.85
C MET A 302 -0.34 -9.62 -14.96
N MET A 303 0.76 -10.37 -15.04
CA MET A 303 1.69 -10.34 -16.19
C MET A 303 1.08 -11.01 -17.43
N ILE A 304 0.16 -11.94 -17.25
CA ILE A 304 -0.49 -12.67 -18.36
C ILE A 304 -1.43 -11.68 -19.09
N PRO A 305 -1.29 -11.51 -20.43
CA PRO A 305 -2.08 -10.54 -21.20
C PRO A 305 -3.61 -10.74 -21.09
N ALA A 306 -4.05 -11.99 -20.98
CA ALA A 306 -5.47 -12.34 -20.87
C ALA A 306 -6.09 -11.94 -19.52
N VAL A 307 -5.28 -11.84 -18.46
CA VAL A 307 -5.74 -11.48 -17.10
C VAL A 307 -5.84 -9.95 -16.98
N LYS A 308 -7.06 -9.44 -16.97
CA LYS A 308 -7.31 -8.00 -16.82
C LYS A 308 -7.45 -7.64 -15.34
N PRO A 309 -6.64 -6.70 -14.81
CA PRO A 309 -6.68 -6.31 -13.38
C PRO A 309 -8.07 -5.93 -12.89
N ARG A 310 -8.89 -5.26 -13.72
CA ARG A 310 -10.25 -4.85 -13.39
C ARG A 310 -11.21 -6.03 -13.11
N PHE A 311 -11.07 -7.14 -13.84
CA PHE A 311 -11.85 -8.36 -13.57
C PHE A 311 -11.32 -9.11 -12.35
N MET A 312 -9.99 -9.15 -12.20
CA MET A 312 -9.36 -9.77 -11.04
C MET A 312 -9.80 -9.06 -9.74
N LEU A 313 -9.81 -7.71 -9.72
CA LEU A 313 -10.30 -6.93 -8.59
C LEU A 313 -11.77 -7.25 -8.26
N ALA A 314 -12.64 -7.28 -9.27
CA ALA A 314 -14.06 -7.62 -9.07
C ALA A 314 -14.25 -9.02 -8.49
N ALA A 315 -13.51 -10.01 -9.01
CA ALA A 315 -13.55 -11.39 -8.52
C ALA A 315 -13.03 -11.51 -7.09
N TYR A 316 -11.88 -10.90 -6.78
CA TYR A 316 -11.25 -10.96 -5.47
C TYR A 316 -12.12 -10.30 -4.39
N LEU A 317 -12.61 -9.09 -4.60
CA LEU A 317 -13.53 -8.43 -3.66
C LEU A 317 -14.86 -9.18 -3.51
N GLY A 318 -15.40 -9.75 -4.62
CA GLY A 318 -16.59 -10.57 -4.57
C GLY A 318 -16.40 -11.84 -3.75
N LEU A 319 -15.24 -12.49 -3.88
CA LEU A 319 -14.88 -13.67 -3.09
C LEU A 319 -14.62 -13.32 -1.62
N CYS A 320 -14.01 -12.17 -1.30
CA CYS A 320 -13.92 -11.66 0.07
C CYS A 320 -15.32 -11.56 0.72
N PHE A 321 -16.29 -11.02 -0.01
CA PHE A 321 -17.68 -10.97 0.47
C PHE A 321 -18.25 -12.38 0.70
N VAL A 322 -18.16 -13.29 -0.28
CA VAL A 322 -18.72 -14.65 -0.19
C VAL A 322 -18.10 -15.42 0.98
N PHE A 323 -16.77 -15.38 1.13
CA PHE A 323 -16.10 -16.07 2.22
C PHE A 323 -16.36 -15.44 3.59
N SER A 324 -16.57 -14.13 3.66
CA SER A 324 -16.99 -13.46 4.91
C SER A 324 -18.40 -13.87 5.32
N VAL A 325 -19.34 -13.97 4.37
CA VAL A 325 -20.69 -14.51 4.62
C VAL A 325 -20.60 -15.96 5.09
N GLY A 326 -19.76 -16.77 4.43
CA GLY A 326 -19.53 -18.16 4.83
C GLY A 326 -18.98 -18.27 6.25
N ALA A 327 -17.94 -17.48 6.59
CA ALA A 327 -17.32 -17.48 7.91
C ALA A 327 -18.31 -17.04 9.01
N MET A 328 -19.19 -16.10 8.72
CA MET A 328 -20.22 -15.62 9.65
C MET A 328 -21.28 -16.69 9.97
N ASN A 329 -21.67 -17.51 8.98
CA ASN A 329 -22.79 -18.45 9.09
C ASN A 329 -22.37 -19.92 9.37
N THR A 330 -21.06 -20.21 9.39
CA THR A 330 -20.53 -21.55 9.71
C THR A 330 -19.84 -21.54 11.06
N HIS A 331 -19.59 -22.73 11.62
CA HIS A 331 -18.97 -22.86 12.94
C HIS A 331 -17.77 -23.82 12.90
N GLY A 332 -16.94 -23.74 13.93
CA GLY A 332 -15.79 -24.62 14.13
C GLY A 332 -14.70 -24.41 13.08
N THR A 333 -14.05 -25.51 12.66
CA THR A 333 -12.92 -25.43 11.71
C THR A 333 -13.32 -24.90 10.34
N ALA A 334 -14.54 -25.15 9.88
CA ALA A 334 -15.01 -24.66 8.58
C ALA A 334 -15.03 -23.13 8.51
N SER A 335 -15.52 -22.46 9.57
CA SER A 335 -15.54 -21.00 9.61
C SER A 335 -14.14 -20.38 9.59
N LEU A 336 -13.17 -21.02 10.26
CA LEU A 336 -11.76 -20.59 10.23
C LEU A 336 -11.12 -20.73 8.86
N VAL A 337 -11.39 -21.84 8.15
CA VAL A 337 -10.90 -22.03 6.78
C VAL A 337 -11.47 -20.95 5.85
N LEU A 338 -12.78 -20.66 5.96
CA LEU A 338 -13.40 -19.60 5.17
C LEU A 338 -12.84 -18.23 5.50
N LEU A 339 -12.52 -17.95 6.78
CA LEU A 339 -11.87 -16.71 7.16
C LEU A 339 -10.43 -16.61 6.61
N LEU A 340 -9.68 -17.72 6.59
CA LEU A 340 -8.36 -17.76 5.94
C LEU A 340 -8.45 -17.53 4.43
N MET A 341 -9.54 -17.98 3.77
CA MET A 341 -9.76 -17.68 2.34
C MET A 341 -9.99 -16.19 2.10
N VAL A 342 -10.52 -15.43 3.07
CA VAL A 342 -10.60 -13.96 2.97
C VAL A 342 -9.19 -13.38 2.79
N PHE A 343 -8.18 -13.81 3.58
CA PHE A 343 -6.80 -13.35 3.41
C PHE A 343 -6.22 -13.64 2.02
N VAL A 344 -6.59 -14.77 1.40
CA VAL A 344 -6.18 -15.06 0.01
C VAL A 344 -6.67 -13.97 -0.93
N PHE A 345 -7.96 -13.65 -0.88
CA PHE A 345 -8.60 -12.77 -1.87
C PHE A 345 -8.48 -11.27 -1.52
N GLU A 346 -8.17 -10.91 -0.29
CA GLU A 346 -7.78 -9.53 0.04
C GLU A 346 -6.47 -9.10 -0.61
N SER A 347 -5.55 -10.02 -0.85
CA SER A 347 -4.13 -9.77 -1.05
C SER A 347 -3.80 -8.72 -2.12
N CYS A 348 -4.42 -8.76 -3.30
CA CYS A 348 -4.12 -7.84 -4.39
C CYS A 348 -5.06 -6.62 -4.48
N CYS A 349 -6.09 -6.55 -3.64
CA CYS A 349 -7.14 -5.53 -3.78
C CYS A 349 -6.59 -4.12 -3.58
N PHE A 350 -5.76 -3.88 -2.55
CA PHE A 350 -5.16 -2.57 -2.28
C PHE A 350 -4.46 -2.00 -3.51
N ALA A 351 -3.44 -2.69 -4.00
CA ALA A 351 -2.62 -2.24 -5.11
C ALA A 351 -3.43 -2.06 -6.40
N THR A 352 -4.41 -2.93 -6.61
CA THR A 352 -5.24 -2.90 -7.82
C THR A 352 -6.25 -1.76 -7.78
N ILE A 353 -6.91 -1.49 -6.64
CA ILE A 353 -7.76 -0.31 -6.46
C ILE A 353 -6.93 0.95 -6.68
N PHE A 354 -5.76 1.03 -6.04
CA PHE A 354 -4.88 2.18 -6.11
C PHE A 354 -4.46 2.51 -7.54
N THR A 355 -3.92 1.54 -8.26
CA THR A 355 -3.40 1.73 -9.62
C THR A 355 -4.50 2.00 -10.63
N LEU A 356 -5.63 1.27 -10.58
CA LEU A 356 -6.77 1.52 -11.47
C LEU A 356 -7.40 2.90 -11.22
N SER A 357 -7.38 3.38 -9.97
CA SER A 357 -7.90 4.72 -9.63
C SER A 357 -7.02 5.85 -10.14
N LEU A 358 -5.71 5.61 -10.33
CA LEU A 358 -4.79 6.59 -10.90
C LEU A 358 -4.83 6.66 -12.43
N ARG A 359 -5.33 5.60 -13.10
CA ARG A 359 -5.43 5.58 -14.56
C ARG A 359 -6.34 6.70 -15.06
N GLY A 360 -5.84 7.43 -16.03
CA GLY A 360 -6.57 8.53 -16.61
C GLY A 360 -6.52 9.85 -15.85
N LEU A 361 -5.77 9.96 -14.77
CA LEU A 361 -5.65 11.21 -14.02
C LEU A 361 -4.66 12.20 -14.64
N GLY A 362 -3.71 11.73 -15.47
CA GLY A 362 -2.69 12.56 -16.08
C GLY A 362 -2.06 13.54 -15.07
N ARG A 363 -2.20 14.85 -15.30
CA ARG A 363 -1.68 15.92 -14.43
C ARG A 363 -2.22 15.91 -12.97
N HIS A 364 -3.21 15.09 -12.65
CA HIS A 364 -3.77 15.01 -11.30
C HIS A 364 -3.26 13.79 -10.51
N THR A 365 -2.30 13.04 -11.03
CA THR A 365 -1.84 11.76 -10.45
C THR A 365 -1.29 11.92 -9.03
N LYS A 366 -0.45 12.93 -8.75
CA LYS A 366 0.07 13.18 -7.39
C LYS A 366 -1.03 13.51 -6.38
N ARG A 367 -2.03 14.31 -6.81
CA ARG A 367 -3.20 14.62 -5.96
C ARG A 367 -4.07 13.40 -5.73
N GLY A 368 -4.31 12.62 -6.78
CA GLY A 368 -5.06 11.38 -6.70
C GLY A 368 -4.41 10.37 -5.74
N GLY A 369 -3.09 10.20 -5.84
CA GLY A 369 -2.32 9.38 -4.91
C GLY A 369 -2.48 9.83 -3.45
N SER A 370 -2.42 11.14 -3.18
CA SER A 370 -2.64 11.68 -1.83
C SER A 370 -4.04 11.36 -1.28
N PHE A 371 -5.10 11.42 -2.11
CA PHE A 371 -6.45 11.03 -1.70
C PHE A 371 -6.56 9.52 -1.44
N LEU A 372 -5.95 8.69 -2.27
CA LEU A 372 -5.97 7.23 -2.10
C LEU A 372 -5.21 6.80 -0.84
N VAL A 373 -4.08 7.41 -0.54
CA VAL A 373 -3.35 7.14 0.72
C VAL A 373 -4.15 7.62 1.93
N SER A 374 -4.86 8.76 1.84
CA SER A 374 -5.72 9.20 2.95
C SER A 374 -6.86 8.22 3.25
N ALA A 375 -7.32 7.46 2.25
CA ALA A 375 -8.34 6.44 2.40
C ALA A 375 -7.91 5.23 3.26
N ILE A 376 -6.59 5.07 3.52
CA ILE A 376 -6.07 4.07 4.47
C ILE A 376 -6.63 4.31 5.88
N SER A 377 -7.08 5.53 6.16
CA SER A 377 -7.80 5.87 7.41
C SER A 377 -9.09 5.07 7.65
N GLY A 378 -9.59 4.29 6.71
CA GLY A 378 -10.63 3.29 6.94
C GLY A 378 -10.31 2.36 8.11
N GLY A 379 -9.02 2.06 8.32
CA GLY A 379 -8.51 1.30 9.47
C GLY A 379 -8.75 1.97 10.85
N MET A 380 -9.10 3.25 10.89
CA MET A 380 -9.51 3.93 12.13
C MET A 380 -11.00 3.71 12.45
N VAL A 381 -11.82 3.40 11.45
CA VAL A 381 -13.30 3.39 11.58
C VAL A 381 -13.84 1.97 11.76
N PHE A 382 -13.48 1.05 10.86
CA PHE A 382 -14.07 -0.29 10.83
C PHE A 382 -13.70 -1.18 12.04
N PRO A 383 -12.43 -1.22 12.52
CA PRO A 383 -12.09 -2.06 13.67
C PRO A 383 -12.84 -1.67 14.96
N PRO A 384 -13.00 -0.40 15.34
CA PRO A 384 -13.84 -0.03 16.48
C PRO A 384 -15.31 -0.42 16.29
N MET A 385 -15.87 -0.30 15.09
CA MET A 385 -17.23 -0.77 14.78
C MET A 385 -17.34 -2.28 15.00
N MET A 386 -16.39 -3.06 14.47
CA MET A 386 -16.35 -4.51 14.66
C MET A 386 -16.21 -4.88 16.15
N GLY A 387 -15.33 -4.18 16.88
CA GLY A 387 -15.13 -4.37 18.32
C GLY A 387 -16.39 -4.11 19.15
N ALA A 388 -17.18 -3.12 18.79
CA ALA A 388 -18.46 -2.87 19.44
C ALA A 388 -19.43 -4.04 19.26
N VAL A 389 -19.49 -4.63 18.06
CA VAL A 389 -20.33 -5.82 17.77
C VAL A 389 -19.81 -7.05 18.49
N VAL A 390 -18.48 -7.27 18.50
CA VAL A 390 -17.86 -8.38 19.26
C VAL A 390 -18.22 -8.31 20.75
N THR A 391 -18.18 -7.10 21.32
CA THR A 391 -18.49 -6.89 22.76
C THR A 391 -19.97 -7.06 23.05
N ALA A 392 -20.84 -6.62 22.15
CA ALA A 392 -22.31 -6.67 22.35
C ALA A 392 -22.90 -8.07 22.03
N HIS A 393 -22.26 -8.81 21.14
CA HIS A 393 -22.77 -10.10 20.64
C HIS A 393 -21.65 -11.17 20.60
N ASN A 394 -21.04 -11.37 19.43
CA ASN A 394 -19.98 -12.35 19.23
C ASN A 394 -19.13 -11.99 17.99
N ALA A 395 -17.98 -12.67 17.81
CA ALA A 395 -17.09 -12.39 16.70
C ALA A 395 -17.64 -12.91 15.36
N HIS A 396 -18.47 -13.95 15.35
CA HIS A 396 -19.12 -14.42 14.11
C HIS A 396 -20.05 -13.35 13.53
N LEU A 397 -20.94 -12.78 14.34
CA LEU A 397 -21.85 -11.71 13.90
C LEU A 397 -21.08 -10.44 13.54
N ALA A 398 -19.95 -10.17 14.22
CA ALA A 398 -19.11 -9.01 13.94
C ALA A 398 -18.49 -9.05 12.54
N MET A 399 -18.40 -10.23 11.89
CA MET A 399 -17.99 -10.36 10.48
C MET A 399 -18.93 -9.61 9.51
N ALA A 400 -20.13 -9.22 9.95
CA ALA A 400 -21.02 -8.36 9.16
C ALA A 400 -20.36 -7.01 8.83
N ILE A 401 -19.46 -6.50 9.68
CA ILE A 401 -18.78 -5.21 9.46
C ILE A 401 -17.80 -5.27 8.28
N PRO A 402 -16.79 -6.16 8.23
CA PRO A 402 -15.92 -6.29 7.06
C PRO A 402 -16.69 -6.75 5.81
N MET A 403 -17.67 -7.64 5.94
CA MET A 403 -18.56 -8.05 4.85
C MET A 403 -19.21 -6.82 4.18
N MET A 404 -19.79 -5.91 4.96
CA MET A 404 -20.36 -4.66 4.47
C MET A 404 -19.30 -3.79 3.79
N GLY A 405 -18.07 -3.74 4.35
CA GLY A 405 -16.94 -3.02 3.76
C GLY A 405 -16.59 -3.52 2.36
N TYR A 406 -16.56 -4.84 2.14
CA TYR A 406 -16.30 -5.41 0.80
C TYR A 406 -17.41 -5.11 -0.21
N VAL A 407 -18.68 -5.15 0.21
CA VAL A 407 -19.81 -4.76 -0.66
C VAL A 407 -19.70 -3.31 -1.06
N LEU A 408 -19.43 -2.41 -0.12
CA LEU A 408 -19.26 -0.98 -0.39
C LEU A 408 -18.04 -0.69 -1.27
N ALA A 409 -16.95 -1.45 -1.09
CA ALA A 409 -15.76 -1.36 -1.94
C ALA A 409 -16.05 -1.86 -3.37
N TRP A 410 -16.96 -2.79 -3.56
CA TRP A 410 -17.27 -3.42 -4.85
C TRP A 410 -17.91 -2.46 -5.86
N VAL A 411 -18.42 -1.31 -5.41
CA VAL A 411 -18.95 -0.23 -6.27
C VAL A 411 -17.90 0.25 -7.29
N PHE A 412 -16.62 0.31 -6.90
CA PHE A 412 -15.55 0.76 -7.79
C PHE A 412 -15.29 -0.21 -8.96
N PRO A 413 -15.00 -1.53 -8.74
CA PRO A 413 -14.83 -2.46 -9.85
C PRO A 413 -16.10 -2.56 -10.71
N LEU A 414 -17.29 -2.43 -10.14
CA LEU A 414 -18.52 -2.39 -10.92
C LEU A 414 -18.52 -1.19 -11.89
N TYR A 415 -18.25 0.00 -11.38
CA TYR A 415 -18.16 1.22 -12.18
C TYR A 415 -17.09 1.12 -13.28
N VAL A 416 -15.89 0.64 -12.93
CA VAL A 416 -14.78 0.50 -13.88
C VAL A 416 -15.10 -0.50 -14.99
N ASN A 417 -15.74 -1.62 -14.68
CA ASN A 417 -16.06 -2.66 -15.66
C ASN A 417 -17.23 -2.29 -16.57
N ILE A 418 -18.15 -1.43 -16.14
CA ILE A 418 -19.30 -1.00 -16.94
C ILE A 418 -18.94 0.26 -17.75
N TYR A 419 -18.42 1.31 -17.12
CA TYR A 419 -18.32 2.63 -17.72
C TYR A 419 -16.90 2.99 -18.18
N GLN A 420 -15.83 2.38 -17.62
CA GLN A 420 -14.44 2.80 -17.88
C GLN A 420 -13.59 1.69 -18.53
N ARG A 421 -14.21 0.62 -19.04
CA ARG A 421 -13.50 -0.55 -19.54
C ARG A 421 -12.49 -0.22 -20.66
N GLU A 422 -12.86 0.65 -21.61
CA GLU A 422 -12.01 1.01 -22.74
C GLU A 422 -10.75 1.72 -22.28
N ARG A 423 -10.89 2.73 -21.43
CA ARG A 423 -9.77 3.46 -20.85
C ARG A 423 -8.83 2.55 -20.06
N MET A 424 -9.36 1.63 -19.27
CA MET A 424 -8.55 0.67 -18.52
C MET A 424 -7.81 -0.31 -19.45
N ASP A 425 -8.45 -0.73 -20.54
CA ASP A 425 -7.84 -1.63 -21.50
C ASP A 425 -6.79 -0.91 -22.37
N GLN A 426 -6.96 0.36 -22.72
CA GLN A 426 -5.96 1.19 -23.42
C GLN A 426 -4.66 1.28 -22.62
N HIS A 427 -4.71 1.58 -21.33
CA HIS A 427 -3.53 1.62 -20.45
C HIS A 427 -2.81 0.28 -20.37
N ARG A 428 -3.52 -0.84 -20.55
CA ARG A 428 -2.94 -2.17 -20.56
C ARG A 428 -2.33 -2.54 -21.92
N ALA A 429 -2.91 -2.07 -22.98
CA ALA A 429 -2.47 -2.35 -24.35
C ALA A 429 -1.31 -1.46 -24.81
N THR A 430 -1.04 -0.37 -24.10
CA THR A 430 -0.03 0.63 -24.51
C THR A 430 1.37 0.02 -24.61
N THR A 431 2.12 0.52 -25.59
CA THR A 431 3.56 0.21 -25.80
C THR A 431 4.48 1.30 -25.24
N VAL A 432 3.94 2.35 -24.64
CA VAL A 432 4.73 3.43 -24.05
C VAL A 432 5.69 2.89 -23.00
N GLY A 433 6.98 3.16 -23.15
CA GLY A 433 8.05 2.67 -22.30
C GLY A 433 8.38 1.17 -22.42
N VAL A 434 7.68 0.44 -23.29
CA VAL A 434 8.01 -0.97 -23.57
C VAL A 434 9.08 -1.01 -24.65
N GLU A 435 10.26 -1.58 -24.35
CA GLU A 435 11.30 -1.76 -25.35
C GLU A 435 10.82 -2.75 -26.43
N PRO A 436 10.95 -2.40 -27.73
CA PRO A 436 10.58 -3.32 -28.79
C PRO A 436 11.41 -4.61 -28.69
N SER A 437 10.78 -5.76 -28.85
CA SER A 437 11.47 -7.04 -28.90
C SER A 437 12.48 -7.04 -30.06
N ALA A 438 13.52 -7.90 -29.98
CA ALA A 438 14.53 -8.00 -31.04
C ALA A 438 13.87 -8.19 -32.43
N HIS A 439 12.85 -9.03 -32.51
CA HIS A 439 12.08 -9.27 -33.73
C HIS A 439 11.28 -8.03 -34.22
N GLN A 440 10.75 -7.22 -33.30
CA GLN A 440 10.09 -5.96 -33.68
C GLN A 440 11.09 -4.89 -34.14
N LYS A 441 12.32 -4.92 -33.64
CA LYS A 441 13.41 -4.06 -34.13
C LYS A 441 13.83 -4.44 -35.55
N GLU A 442 13.94 -5.74 -35.83
CA GLU A 442 14.25 -6.25 -37.19
C GLU A 442 13.16 -5.88 -38.19
N VAL A 443 11.88 -6.12 -37.86
CA VAL A 443 10.73 -5.76 -38.69
C VAL A 443 10.63 -4.23 -38.87
N GLY A 444 10.97 -3.45 -37.82
CA GLY A 444 11.04 -2.00 -37.92
C GLY A 444 12.14 -1.49 -38.86
N LEU A 445 13.33 -2.12 -38.79
CA LEU A 445 14.44 -1.80 -39.69
C LEU A 445 14.14 -2.19 -41.15
N GLU A 446 13.50 -3.35 -41.37
CA GLU A 446 13.08 -3.79 -42.70
C GLU A 446 12.03 -2.82 -43.30
N LYS A 447 11.07 -2.34 -42.49
CA LYS A 447 10.08 -1.35 -42.94
C LYS A 447 10.70 0.00 -43.23
N MET A 448 11.69 0.44 -42.47
CA MET A 448 12.41 1.69 -42.77
C MET A 448 13.26 1.55 -44.04
N ALA A 449 13.96 0.43 -44.22
CA ALA A 449 14.73 0.17 -45.41
C ALA A 449 13.84 0.08 -46.68
N SER A 450 12.65 -0.51 -46.56
CA SER A 450 11.70 -0.60 -47.68
C SER A 450 11.06 0.78 -48.03
N ALA A 451 10.81 1.63 -46.97
CA ALA A 451 10.31 2.99 -47.19
C ALA A 451 11.36 3.89 -47.88
N GLU A 452 12.62 3.78 -47.49
CA GLU A 452 13.74 4.50 -48.10
C GLU A 452 13.98 4.10 -49.56
N GLN A 453 13.77 2.80 -49.86
CA GLN A 453 13.82 2.31 -51.25
C GLN A 453 12.69 2.82 -52.14
N VAL A 454 11.49 3.01 -51.57
CA VAL A 454 10.33 3.59 -52.27
C VAL A 454 10.57 5.06 -52.57
N GLU A 455 11.06 5.86 -51.62
CA GLU A 455 11.39 7.27 -51.81
C GLU A 455 12.47 7.50 -52.89
N VAL A 456 13.49 6.63 -52.94
CA VAL A 456 14.56 6.70 -53.95
C VAL A 456 14.05 6.29 -55.34
N THR A 457 13.00 5.48 -55.41
CA THR A 457 12.40 5.04 -56.70
C THR A 457 11.42 6.08 -57.25
N GLU A 458 10.74 6.81 -56.39
CA GLU A 458 9.85 7.95 -56.79
C GLU A 458 10.61 9.23 -57.16
N ALA A 459 11.87 9.37 -56.76
CA ALA A 459 12.73 10.51 -57.05
C ALA A 459 13.56 10.35 -58.33
N LYS A 460 13.44 9.22 -59.04
CA LYS A 460 14.01 8.96 -60.38
C LYS A 460 12.94 8.99 -61.46
#